data_f02ad81c0f594c7bf045d9a95f8eb3b8
#
_entry.id   f02ad81c0f594c7bf045d9a95f8eb3b8
#
_cell.length_a   1.000
_cell.length_b   1.000
_cell.length_c   1.000
_cell.angle_alpha   90.00
_cell.angle_beta   90.00
_cell.angle_gamma   90.00
#
_symmetry.space_group_name_H-M   'P 1'
#
loop_
_entity.id
_entity.type
_entity.pdbx_description
1 polymer ?
#
loop_
_entity_poly.entity_id
_entity_poly.type
_entity_poly.pdbx_seq_one_letter_code
_entity_poly.pdbx_strand_id
1 'polypeptide(L)'
;MKKGFDNDKYLQMQSEHIRERIAQFDNKLYLEFGGKLFDDYHASRVLPGFQPDSKLQMLLQLKDQAEVVIVINAEDIVSSKVRGDYGITYDLDVLRLIDAFQERGLFVGSVCVTMYTAAPEVEAFEKRLNSLGIRTFRHYKIPGYPNDVARIVSDEAMAATSTLRPSARWWLSRLPAPAAARWPPACPSCTTNTSGA
;
A
#
# COMPACT_ATOMS: atom_id res chain seq x y z
N MET A 1 -35.59 8.76 5.76
CA MET A 1 -34.92 8.19 4.59
C MET A 1 -34.34 6.84 4.99
N LYS A 2 -34.64 5.74 4.26
CA LYS A 2 -33.96 4.45 4.51
C LYS A 2 -32.50 4.63 4.08
N LYS A 3 -31.54 4.38 5.00
CA LYS A 3 -30.12 4.34 4.64
C LYS A 3 -29.91 3.14 3.71
N GLY A 4 -29.35 3.36 2.53
CA GLY A 4 -29.08 2.29 1.56
C GLY A 4 -27.88 1.43 1.95
N PHE A 5 -26.97 1.98 2.79
CA PHE A 5 -25.77 1.32 3.28
C PHE A 5 -25.53 1.68 4.76
N ASP A 6 -25.26 0.68 5.58
CA ASP A 6 -24.94 0.84 7.00
C ASP A 6 -23.42 0.87 7.16
N ASN A 7 -22.85 2.08 7.21
CA ASN A 7 -21.41 2.28 7.27
C ASN A 7 -20.82 1.78 8.60
N ASP A 8 -21.53 1.95 9.71
CA ASP A 8 -21.04 1.55 11.03
C ASP A 8 -20.94 0.02 11.13
N LYS A 9 -21.97 -0.67 10.65
CA LYS A 9 -21.97 -2.13 10.55
C LYS A 9 -20.87 -2.63 9.61
N TYR A 10 -20.67 -1.96 8.48
CA TYR A 10 -19.58 -2.30 7.53
C TYR A 10 -18.22 -2.19 8.20
N LEU A 11 -17.95 -1.08 8.89
CA LEU A 11 -16.68 -0.86 9.59
C LEU A 11 -16.44 -1.91 10.67
N GLN A 12 -17.47 -2.21 11.46
CA GLN A 12 -17.40 -3.22 12.50
C GLN A 12 -17.06 -4.60 11.91
N MET A 13 -17.83 -5.08 10.95
CA MET A 13 -17.64 -6.40 10.35
C MET A 13 -16.26 -6.53 9.69
N GLN A 14 -15.82 -5.51 8.94
CA GLN A 14 -14.51 -5.54 8.29
C GLN A 14 -13.37 -5.56 9.31
N SER A 15 -13.47 -4.77 10.36
CA SER A 15 -12.46 -4.72 11.42
C SER A 15 -12.39 -6.04 12.21
N GLU A 16 -13.54 -6.67 12.47
CA GLU A 16 -13.60 -7.98 13.12
C GLU A 16 -12.93 -9.05 12.27
N HIS A 17 -13.27 -9.16 10.98
CA HIS A 17 -12.65 -10.13 10.06
C HIS A 17 -11.13 -9.91 9.88
N ILE A 18 -10.69 -8.65 9.85
CA ILE A 18 -9.25 -8.36 9.81
C ILE A 18 -8.58 -8.85 11.09
N ARG A 19 -9.15 -8.58 12.27
CA ARG A 19 -8.60 -9.05 13.56
C ARG A 19 -8.58 -10.57 13.66
N GLU A 20 -9.62 -11.25 13.20
CA GLU A 20 -9.67 -12.71 13.13
C GLU A 20 -8.53 -13.28 12.27
N ARG A 21 -8.31 -12.70 11.07
CA ARG A 21 -7.18 -13.09 10.21
C ARG A 21 -5.85 -12.82 10.88
N ILE A 22 -5.72 -11.67 11.51
CA ILE A 22 -4.56 -11.29 12.30
C ILE A 22 -4.23 -12.35 13.35
N ALA A 23 -5.24 -12.84 14.06
CA ALA A 23 -5.07 -13.83 15.12
C ALA A 23 -4.68 -15.23 14.59
N GLN A 24 -4.97 -15.52 13.32
CA GLN A 24 -4.63 -16.80 12.68
C GLN A 24 -3.17 -16.90 12.21
N PHE A 25 -2.47 -15.76 12.12
CA PHE A 25 -1.10 -15.71 11.64
C PHE A 25 -0.12 -15.35 12.76
N ASP A 26 0.86 -16.21 12.99
CA ASP A 26 1.95 -15.92 13.94
C ASP A 26 2.94 -14.87 13.41
N ASN A 27 2.88 -14.58 12.10
CA ASN A 27 3.76 -13.67 11.38
C ASN A 27 3.02 -12.39 10.93
N LYS A 28 3.70 -11.57 10.11
CA LYS A 28 3.17 -10.33 9.57
C LYS A 28 2.07 -10.59 8.54
N LEU A 29 0.96 -9.90 8.66
CA LEU A 29 -0.10 -9.87 7.67
C LEU A 29 0.07 -8.62 6.80
N TYR A 30 0.07 -8.80 5.48
CA TYR A 30 0.09 -7.72 4.51
C TYR A 30 -1.32 -7.48 3.99
N LEU A 31 -1.83 -6.27 4.18
CA LEU A 31 -3.12 -5.84 3.66
C LEU A 31 -2.91 -4.78 2.60
N GLU A 32 -3.47 -4.99 1.42
CA GLU A 32 -3.47 -4.01 0.36
C GLU A 32 -4.76 -3.19 0.39
N PHE A 33 -4.61 -1.88 0.44
CA PHE A 33 -5.72 -0.94 0.26
C PHE A 33 -5.56 -0.24 -1.08
N GLY A 34 -6.36 -0.66 -2.04
CA GLY A 34 -6.45 -0.01 -3.34
C GLY A 34 -7.35 1.22 -3.32
N GLY A 35 -7.10 2.15 -4.23
CA GLY A 35 -7.92 3.32 -4.47
C GLY A 35 -7.79 4.45 -3.44
N LYS A 36 -8.85 5.24 -3.30
CA LYS A 36 -8.85 6.43 -2.46
C LYS A 36 -9.16 6.05 -1.02
N LEU A 37 -8.26 6.43 -0.09
CA LEU A 37 -8.43 6.18 1.34
C LEU A 37 -9.17 7.31 2.06
N PHE A 38 -8.92 8.57 1.63
CA PHE A 38 -9.44 9.75 2.29
C PHE A 38 -10.71 10.31 1.63
N ASP A 39 -10.85 10.10 0.31
CA ASP A 39 -11.77 10.86 -0.52
C ASP A 39 -12.48 9.94 -1.53
N ASP A 40 -13.04 8.83 -1.06
CA ASP A 40 -13.76 7.90 -1.93
C ASP A 40 -15.20 8.41 -2.21
N TYR A 41 -15.27 9.61 -2.80
CA TYR A 41 -16.54 10.23 -3.18
C TYR A 41 -17.31 9.47 -4.26
N HIS A 42 -16.61 8.62 -5.04
CA HIS A 42 -17.29 7.79 -6.01
C HIS A 42 -18.15 6.73 -5.32
N ALA A 43 -17.58 6.02 -4.36
CA ALA A 43 -18.30 5.03 -3.59
C ALA A 43 -19.48 5.65 -2.81
N SER A 44 -19.27 6.81 -2.19
CA SER A 44 -20.33 7.51 -1.46
C SER A 44 -21.49 7.99 -2.33
N ARG A 45 -21.26 8.26 -3.62
CA ARG A 45 -22.32 8.60 -4.57
C ARG A 45 -23.16 7.41 -5.02
N VAL A 46 -22.54 6.24 -5.18
CA VAL A 46 -23.25 5.02 -5.63
C VAL A 46 -23.84 4.22 -4.49
N LEU A 47 -23.34 4.40 -3.26
CA LEU A 47 -23.82 3.73 -2.05
C LEU A 47 -24.28 4.77 -1.02
N PRO A 48 -25.57 5.20 -1.05
CA PRO A 48 -26.09 6.16 -0.08
C PRO A 48 -25.93 5.67 1.36
N GLY A 49 -25.14 6.39 2.16
CA GLY A 49 -24.79 6.02 3.53
C GLY A 49 -23.32 5.60 3.70
N PHE A 50 -22.61 5.31 2.62
CA PHE A 50 -21.16 5.06 2.66
C PHE A 50 -20.40 6.37 2.89
N GLN A 51 -19.47 6.36 3.84
CA GLN A 51 -18.63 7.54 4.14
C GLN A 51 -17.35 7.49 3.28
N PRO A 52 -16.92 8.64 2.69
CA PRO A 52 -15.74 8.68 1.81
C PRO A 52 -14.44 8.25 2.47
N ASP A 53 -14.34 8.39 3.79
CA ASP A 53 -13.19 8.05 4.62
C ASP A 53 -13.31 6.69 5.35
N SER A 54 -14.31 5.87 5.02
CA SER A 54 -14.56 4.58 5.69
C SER A 54 -13.32 3.69 5.76
N LYS A 55 -12.54 3.64 4.69
CA LYS A 55 -11.29 2.87 4.66
C LYS A 55 -10.26 3.40 5.67
N LEU A 56 -10.16 4.72 5.78
CA LEU A 56 -9.29 5.35 6.77
C LEU A 56 -9.76 5.05 8.20
N GLN A 57 -11.06 5.17 8.46
CA GLN A 57 -11.63 4.86 9.78
C GLN A 57 -11.35 3.42 10.19
N MET A 58 -11.40 2.47 9.25
CA MET A 58 -11.03 1.09 9.50
C MET A 58 -9.55 0.96 9.89
N LEU A 59 -8.64 1.68 9.19
CA LEU A 59 -7.22 1.70 9.52
C LEU A 59 -6.95 2.27 10.91
N LEU A 60 -7.65 3.32 11.30
CA LEU A 60 -7.50 3.95 12.60
C LEU A 60 -7.84 2.99 13.76
N GLN A 61 -8.71 2.01 13.53
CA GLN A 61 -9.00 0.97 14.54
C GLN A 61 -7.83 -0.02 14.72
N LEU A 62 -6.87 -0.03 13.81
CA LEU A 62 -5.69 -0.91 13.83
C LEU A 62 -4.39 -0.13 14.07
N LYS A 63 -4.45 1.17 14.37
CA LYS A 63 -3.30 2.09 14.40
C LYS A 63 -2.15 1.63 15.30
N ASP A 64 -2.45 1.00 16.43
CA ASP A 64 -1.44 0.57 17.42
C ASP A 64 -0.67 -0.68 16.97
N GLN A 65 -1.13 -1.36 15.92
CA GLN A 65 -0.57 -2.61 15.42
C GLN A 65 -0.16 -2.53 13.95
N ALA A 66 -0.54 -1.48 13.26
CA ALA A 66 -0.34 -1.32 11.83
C ALA A 66 0.80 -0.36 11.50
N GLU A 67 1.55 -0.70 10.46
CA GLU A 67 2.52 0.18 9.82
C GLU A 67 2.05 0.42 8.38
N VAL A 68 2.02 1.68 7.96
CA VAL A 68 1.67 2.04 6.58
C VAL A 68 2.92 2.04 5.73
N VAL A 69 2.89 1.35 4.60
CA VAL A 69 3.88 1.48 3.54
C VAL A 69 3.19 2.07 2.30
N ILE A 70 3.72 3.17 1.84
CA ILE A 70 3.23 3.82 0.62
C ILE A 70 4.02 3.29 -0.56
N VAL A 71 3.32 2.97 -1.65
CA VAL A 71 3.94 2.44 -2.86
C VAL A 71 3.75 3.42 -4.00
N ILE A 72 4.84 3.71 -4.72
CA ILE A 72 4.85 4.58 -5.90
C ILE A 72 5.65 3.95 -7.04
N ASN A 73 5.20 4.17 -8.28
CA ASN A 73 5.93 3.71 -9.46
C ASN A 73 7.02 4.72 -9.85
N ALA A 74 8.22 4.24 -10.15
CA ALA A 74 9.33 5.08 -10.61
C ALA A 74 8.98 5.85 -11.90
N GLU A 75 8.23 5.26 -12.81
CA GLU A 75 7.81 5.92 -14.05
C GLU A 75 6.88 7.12 -13.78
N ASP A 76 6.03 7.04 -12.77
CA ASP A 76 5.16 8.15 -12.38
C ASP A 76 5.97 9.32 -11.81
N ILE A 77 7.12 9.05 -11.18
CA ILE A 77 8.06 10.08 -10.71
C ILE A 77 8.79 10.72 -11.89
N VAL A 78 9.40 9.90 -12.75
CA VAL A 78 10.20 10.38 -13.91
C VAL A 78 9.35 11.22 -14.86
N SER A 79 8.10 10.77 -15.13
CA SER A 79 7.19 11.50 -16.01
C SER A 79 6.51 12.70 -15.36
N SER A 80 6.81 12.98 -14.08
CA SER A 80 6.10 14.01 -13.29
C SER A 80 4.58 13.92 -13.44
N LYS A 81 4.07 12.69 -13.42
CA LYS A 81 2.65 12.41 -13.66
C LYS A 81 1.76 13.08 -12.62
N VAL A 82 0.78 13.82 -13.10
CA VAL A 82 -0.14 14.59 -12.28
C VAL A 82 -1.36 13.77 -11.90
N ARG A 83 -1.73 13.83 -10.65
CA ARG A 83 -2.99 13.30 -10.11
C ARG A 83 -4.15 14.21 -10.50
N GLY A 84 -5.08 13.69 -11.30
CA GLY A 84 -6.16 14.50 -11.88
C GLY A 84 -7.16 15.08 -10.89
N ASP A 85 -7.26 14.53 -9.68
CA ASP A 85 -8.18 15.02 -8.65
C ASP A 85 -7.60 16.13 -7.76
N TYR A 86 -6.27 16.19 -7.60
CA TYR A 86 -5.59 17.19 -6.78
C TYR A 86 -4.70 18.15 -7.59
N GLY A 87 -4.43 17.84 -8.85
CA GLY A 87 -3.56 18.68 -9.68
C GLY A 87 -2.09 18.70 -9.24
N ILE A 88 -1.66 17.75 -8.39
CA ILE A 88 -0.28 17.61 -7.92
C ILE A 88 0.35 16.34 -8.49
N THR A 89 1.67 16.28 -8.56
CA THR A 89 2.40 15.11 -9.01
C THR A 89 2.32 13.98 -7.98
N TYR A 90 2.49 12.72 -8.42
CA TYR A 90 2.38 11.57 -7.52
C TYR A 90 3.44 11.55 -6.43
N ASP A 91 4.64 12.03 -6.68
CA ASP A 91 5.70 12.19 -5.68
C ASP A 91 5.31 13.20 -4.58
N LEU A 92 4.70 14.32 -4.96
CA LEU A 92 4.14 15.29 -4.01
C LEU A 92 2.94 14.72 -3.26
N ASP A 93 2.10 13.92 -3.92
CA ASP A 93 0.98 13.23 -3.24
C ASP A 93 1.47 12.24 -2.18
N VAL A 94 2.60 11.54 -2.41
CA VAL A 94 3.21 10.68 -1.39
C VAL A 94 3.57 11.48 -0.15
N LEU A 95 4.19 12.65 -0.29
CA LEU A 95 4.54 13.51 0.85
C LEU A 95 3.28 13.98 1.60
N ARG A 96 2.26 14.46 0.86
CA ARG A 96 0.97 14.83 1.43
C ARG A 96 0.31 13.68 2.19
N LEU A 97 0.43 12.45 1.68
CA LEU A 97 -0.13 11.27 2.32
C LEU A 97 0.61 10.91 3.62
N ILE A 98 1.95 11.05 3.63
CA ILE A 98 2.75 10.85 4.83
C ILE A 98 2.25 11.80 5.93
N ASP A 99 2.16 13.09 5.63
CA ASP A 99 1.66 14.09 6.58
C ASP A 99 0.24 13.76 7.05
N ALA A 100 -0.66 13.45 6.12
CA ALA A 100 -2.06 13.14 6.43
C ALA A 100 -2.24 11.87 7.28
N PHE A 101 -1.37 10.86 7.14
CA PHE A 101 -1.38 9.68 7.99
C PHE A 101 -0.81 9.98 9.37
N GLN A 102 0.32 10.70 9.44
CA GLN A 102 0.98 11.06 10.70
C GLN A 102 0.09 11.96 11.57
N GLU A 103 -0.59 12.96 10.98
CA GLU A 103 -1.57 13.81 11.67
C GLU A 103 -2.70 13.02 12.34
N ARG A 104 -3.01 11.84 11.82
CA ARG A 104 -4.03 10.93 12.36
C ARG A 104 -3.48 9.85 13.28
N GLY A 105 -2.20 9.92 13.59
CA GLY A 105 -1.52 8.98 14.48
C GLY A 105 -1.25 7.61 13.85
N LEU A 106 -1.25 7.51 12.51
CA LEU A 106 -0.84 6.30 11.79
C LEU A 106 0.66 6.36 11.50
N PHE A 107 1.36 5.29 11.81
CA PHE A 107 2.80 5.19 11.57
C PHE A 107 3.08 4.85 10.10
N VAL A 108 3.75 5.76 9.40
CA VAL A 108 4.27 5.52 8.04
C VAL A 108 5.72 5.07 8.18
N GLY A 109 5.96 3.78 8.01
CA GLY A 109 7.28 3.19 8.23
C GLY A 109 8.21 3.32 7.03
N SER A 110 7.67 3.32 5.82
CA SER A 110 8.48 3.34 4.61
C SER A 110 7.69 3.68 3.34
N VAL A 111 8.44 4.01 2.29
CA VAL A 111 7.94 4.14 0.92
C VAL A 111 8.64 3.11 0.03
N CYS A 112 7.88 2.37 -0.76
CA CYS A 112 8.40 1.43 -1.74
C CYS A 112 8.31 2.03 -3.15
N VAL A 113 9.45 2.19 -3.81
CA VAL A 113 9.50 2.59 -5.22
C VAL A 113 9.52 1.35 -6.08
N THR A 114 8.42 1.11 -6.80
CA THR A 114 8.26 -0.03 -7.71
C THR A 114 8.75 0.29 -9.12
N MET A 115 9.03 -0.75 -9.89
CA MET A 115 9.60 -0.62 -11.24
C MET A 115 10.85 0.29 -11.25
N TYR A 116 11.66 0.14 -10.20
CA TYR A 116 12.78 1.04 -9.92
C TYR A 116 13.73 1.18 -11.11
N THR A 117 14.07 2.42 -11.39
CA THR A 117 15.12 2.83 -12.32
C THR A 117 16.02 3.83 -11.61
N ALA A 118 17.33 3.79 -11.90
CA ALA A 118 18.30 4.74 -11.35
C ALA A 118 18.24 6.10 -12.09
N ALA A 119 17.02 6.65 -12.23
CA ALA A 119 16.82 7.97 -12.80
C ALA A 119 17.12 9.06 -11.76
N PRO A 120 17.69 10.21 -12.16
CA PRO A 120 18.02 11.31 -11.23
C PRO A 120 16.82 11.80 -10.41
N GLU A 121 15.63 11.81 -11.00
CA GLU A 121 14.36 12.22 -10.36
C GLU A 121 13.99 11.27 -9.24
N VAL A 122 14.16 9.96 -9.46
CA VAL A 122 13.87 8.92 -8.47
C VAL A 122 14.85 9.00 -7.31
N GLU A 123 16.16 9.16 -7.61
CA GLU A 123 17.18 9.32 -6.58
C GLU A 123 16.98 10.59 -5.74
N ALA A 124 16.58 11.69 -6.38
CA ALA A 124 16.27 12.94 -5.68
C ALA A 124 15.06 12.77 -4.75
N PHE A 125 14.04 12.05 -5.20
CA PHE A 125 12.87 11.74 -4.39
C PHE A 125 13.23 10.85 -3.18
N GLU A 126 14.02 9.79 -3.38
CA GLU A 126 14.51 8.95 -2.28
C GLU A 126 15.33 9.75 -1.27
N LYS A 127 16.24 10.61 -1.72
CA LYS A 127 17.02 11.49 -0.84
C LYS A 127 16.10 12.40 -0.01
N ARG A 128 15.05 12.96 -0.60
CA ARG A 128 14.06 13.77 0.09
C ARG A 128 13.33 12.97 1.16
N LEU A 129 12.86 11.77 0.87
CA LEU A 129 12.20 10.90 1.84
C LEU A 129 13.15 10.55 2.99
N ASN A 130 14.38 10.18 2.69
CA ASN A 130 15.39 9.84 3.69
C ASN A 130 15.72 11.04 4.60
N SER A 131 15.74 12.27 4.07
CA SER A 131 15.94 13.49 4.89
C SER A 131 14.77 13.77 5.84
N LEU A 132 13.58 13.25 5.55
CA LEU A 132 12.40 13.26 6.41
C LEU A 132 12.35 12.06 7.39
N GLY A 133 13.39 11.23 7.39
CA GLY A 133 13.44 10.03 8.23
C GLY A 133 12.58 8.85 7.74
N ILE A 134 12.05 8.93 6.51
CA ILE A 134 11.25 7.86 5.90
C ILE A 134 12.15 6.90 5.15
N ARG A 135 12.12 5.63 5.52
CA ARG A 135 12.88 4.58 4.83
C ARG A 135 12.33 4.35 3.43
N THR A 136 13.23 4.09 2.47
CA THR A 136 12.87 3.73 1.10
C THR A 136 13.27 2.30 0.79
N PHE A 137 12.42 1.62 0.02
CA PHE A 137 12.69 0.29 -0.53
C PHE A 137 12.52 0.32 -2.04
N ARG A 138 13.36 -0.46 -2.74
CA ARG A 138 13.36 -0.54 -4.20
C ARG A 138 12.82 -1.89 -4.62
N HIS A 139 11.82 -1.87 -5.49
CA HIS A 139 11.27 -3.07 -6.11
C HIS A 139 11.49 -3.01 -7.61
N TYR A 140 12.31 -3.91 -8.11
CA TYR A 140 12.70 -3.96 -9.52
C TYR A 140 11.65 -4.71 -10.34
N LYS A 141 11.69 -4.46 -11.67
CA LYS A 141 10.90 -5.25 -12.60
C LYS A 141 11.36 -6.70 -12.57
N ILE A 142 10.43 -7.62 -12.36
CA ILE A 142 10.73 -9.06 -12.39
C ILE A 142 10.78 -9.52 -13.85
N PRO A 143 11.93 -10.02 -14.33
CA PRO A 143 12.07 -10.49 -15.70
C PRO A 143 11.12 -11.67 -15.95
N GLY A 144 10.46 -11.68 -17.12
CA GLY A 144 9.54 -12.74 -17.50
C GLY A 144 8.11 -12.60 -16.97
N TYR A 145 7.84 -11.66 -16.04
CA TYR A 145 6.48 -11.44 -15.56
C TYR A 145 5.56 -10.93 -16.70
N PRO A 146 4.31 -11.45 -16.82
CA PRO A 146 3.63 -12.44 -15.96
C PRO A 146 3.75 -13.90 -16.47
N ASN A 147 4.46 -14.17 -17.57
CA ASN A 147 4.34 -15.42 -18.33
C ASN A 147 5.34 -16.49 -17.91
N ASP A 148 6.54 -16.13 -17.49
CA ASP A 148 7.61 -17.05 -17.08
C ASP A 148 7.56 -17.31 -15.57
N VAL A 149 6.64 -18.21 -15.16
CA VAL A 149 6.42 -18.52 -13.75
C VAL A 149 7.68 -19.12 -13.10
N ALA A 150 8.42 -19.98 -13.80
CA ALA A 150 9.62 -20.62 -13.27
C ALA A 150 10.69 -19.57 -12.89
N ARG A 151 10.89 -18.59 -13.75
CA ARG A 151 11.83 -17.48 -13.51
C ARG A 151 11.33 -16.54 -12.41
N ILE A 152 10.03 -16.22 -12.39
CA ILE A 152 9.42 -15.32 -11.41
C ILE A 152 9.61 -15.84 -9.97
N VAL A 153 9.50 -17.15 -9.76
CA VAL A 153 9.64 -17.78 -8.44
C VAL A 153 11.07 -18.25 -8.14
N SER A 154 12.03 -17.96 -9.00
CA SER A 154 13.44 -18.34 -8.79
C SER A 154 14.09 -17.50 -7.69
N ASP A 155 15.08 -18.08 -7.02
CA ASP A 155 15.88 -17.37 -6.01
C ASP A 155 16.56 -16.12 -6.58
N GLU A 156 16.93 -16.15 -7.86
CA GLU A 156 17.54 -15.01 -8.56
C GLU A 156 16.58 -13.83 -8.69
N ALA A 157 15.33 -14.07 -9.11
CA ALA A 157 14.32 -13.02 -9.19
C ALA A 157 13.95 -12.46 -7.81
N MET A 158 13.97 -13.33 -6.80
CA MET A 158 13.71 -12.98 -5.41
C MET A 158 14.83 -12.14 -4.80
N ALA A 159 16.09 -12.48 -5.08
CA ALA A 159 17.26 -11.76 -4.60
C ALA A 159 17.39 -10.36 -5.23
N ALA A 160 16.88 -10.16 -6.46
CA ALA A 160 16.91 -8.88 -7.14
C ALA A 160 15.96 -7.82 -6.53
N THR A 161 15.06 -8.23 -5.68
CA THR A 161 14.08 -7.32 -5.05
C THR A 161 14.45 -7.05 -3.60
N SER A 162 14.52 -5.77 -3.21
CA SER A 162 14.73 -5.40 -1.82
C SER A 162 13.62 -5.93 -0.94
N THR A 163 13.96 -6.71 0.08
CA THR A 163 12.96 -7.24 1.02
C THR A 163 12.45 -6.12 1.89
N LEU A 164 11.15 -5.84 1.81
CA LEU A 164 10.47 -4.97 2.74
C LEU A 164 10.54 -5.55 4.16
N ARG A 165 11.12 -4.79 5.09
CA ARG A 165 11.22 -5.17 6.51
C ARG A 165 10.47 -4.17 7.38
N PRO A 166 9.12 -4.25 7.42
CA PRO A 166 8.33 -3.39 8.29
C PRO A 166 8.71 -3.64 9.77
N SER A 167 8.68 -2.60 10.57
CA SER A 167 8.99 -2.67 11.99
C SER A 167 7.81 -3.18 12.82
N ALA A 168 6.59 -2.89 12.37
CA ALA A 168 5.37 -3.35 13.03
C ALA A 168 4.98 -4.78 12.65
N ARG A 169 4.14 -5.39 13.50
CA ARG A 169 3.57 -6.72 13.25
C ARG A 169 2.63 -6.75 12.04
N TRP A 170 2.02 -5.61 11.72
CA TRP A 170 1.04 -5.42 10.63
C TRP A 170 1.53 -4.38 9.64
N TRP A 171 1.19 -4.60 8.39
CA TRP A 171 1.63 -3.75 7.29
C TRP A 171 0.50 -3.48 6.32
N LEU A 172 0.36 -2.22 5.94
CA LEU A 172 -0.59 -1.75 4.93
C LEU A 172 0.13 -1.13 3.75
N SER A 173 -0.18 -1.60 2.54
CA SER A 173 0.30 -0.96 1.32
C SER A 173 -0.81 -0.16 0.65
N ARG A 174 -0.47 1.01 0.13
CA ARG A 174 -1.31 1.78 -0.76
C ARG A 174 -0.62 1.96 -2.11
N LEU A 175 -1.31 1.57 -3.17
CA LEU A 175 -0.95 1.95 -4.52
C LEU A 175 -1.66 3.26 -4.87
N PRO A 176 -0.98 4.29 -5.40
CA PRO A 176 -1.68 5.39 -6.05
C PRO A 176 -2.46 4.83 -7.25
N ALA A 177 -3.75 5.10 -7.32
CA ALA A 177 -4.57 4.73 -8.48
C ALA A 177 -4.25 5.67 -9.67
N PRO A 178 -4.29 5.22 -10.93
CA PRO A 178 -4.53 3.88 -11.40
C PRO A 178 -3.34 3.28 -12.16
N ALA A 179 -2.38 2.72 -11.53
CA ALA A 179 -1.54 1.75 -12.18
C ALA A 179 -2.00 0.40 -11.67
N ALA A 180 -2.92 -0.20 -12.39
CA ALA A 180 -3.24 -1.61 -12.23
C ALA A 180 -2.06 -2.45 -12.76
N ALA A 181 -0.88 -2.21 -12.23
CA ALA A 181 0.14 -3.21 -12.19
C ALA A 181 -0.28 -4.14 -11.07
N ARG A 182 -0.98 -5.22 -11.43
CA ARG A 182 -1.19 -6.34 -10.53
C ARG A 182 0.18 -6.68 -9.95
N TRP A 183 0.32 -6.60 -8.65
CA TRP A 183 1.45 -7.18 -7.97
C TRP A 183 1.55 -8.64 -8.38
N PRO A 184 2.74 -9.16 -8.71
CA PRO A 184 2.90 -10.59 -8.78
C PRO A 184 2.45 -11.17 -7.43
N PRO A 185 1.68 -12.28 -7.42
CA PRO A 185 1.33 -12.95 -6.20
C PRO A 185 2.59 -13.59 -5.64
N ALA A 186 3.33 -12.93 -4.87
CA ALA A 186 4.39 -13.42 -4.02
C ALA A 186 5.52 -12.40 -3.89
N CYS A 187 5.38 -11.52 -2.94
CA CYS A 187 6.54 -11.21 -2.11
C CYS A 187 6.94 -12.54 -1.44
N PRO A 188 8.22 -12.93 -1.42
CA PRO A 188 8.68 -14.20 -0.79
C PRO A 188 8.31 -14.33 0.68
N SER A 189 8.01 -13.23 1.34
CA SER A 189 7.47 -13.19 2.69
C SER A 189 5.97 -13.51 2.80
N CYS A 190 5.28 -13.70 1.65
CA CYS A 190 3.85 -14.04 1.60
C CYS A 190 3.59 -15.50 1.21
N THR A 191 4.61 -16.35 1.11
CA THR A 191 4.38 -17.78 0.99
C THR A 191 3.76 -18.25 2.29
N THR A 192 2.46 -18.43 2.28
CA THR A 192 1.76 -19.23 3.25
C THR A 192 2.44 -20.60 3.31
N ASN A 193 3.02 -20.92 4.46
CA ASN A 193 3.42 -22.27 4.79
C ASN A 193 2.14 -23.14 4.84
N THR A 194 1.68 -23.62 3.69
CA THR A 194 0.75 -24.74 3.61
C THR A 194 1.57 -26.03 3.57
N SER A 195 2.26 -26.32 4.66
CA SER A 195 2.75 -27.64 4.96
C SER A 195 2.23 -28.03 6.33
N GLY A 196 1.11 -28.72 6.32
CA GLY A 196 0.51 -29.33 7.48
C GLY A 196 -0.39 -30.44 7.02
N ALA A 197 0.13 -31.62 7.09
CA ALA A 197 -0.40 -32.98 6.91
C ALA A 197 -1.91 -33.11 7.01
#